data_1dd1ec245ad968443254697d30bb7da3
#
_entry.id   1dd1ec245ad968443254697d30bb7da3
#
_cell.length_a   1.000
_cell.length_b   1.000
_cell.length_c   1.000
_cell.angle_alpha   90.00
_cell.angle_beta   90.00
_cell.angle_gamma   90.00
#
_symmetry.space_group_name_H-M   'P 1'
#
loop_
_entity.id
_entity.type
_entity.pdbx_description
1 polymer ?
#
loop_
_entity_poly.entity_id
_entity_poly.type
_entity_poly.pdbx_seq_one_letter_code
_entity_poly.pdbx_strand_id
1 'polypeptide(L)'
;SYRVPINIFNFANKIIGKIHPTRRIEKIWYPTKERGVVKYHDAIDQIDLSEGEWLVLGRDRFKLDEFEQHFQDNNIFYERIKKHNPLTDKFEAIDLYENKLKKGVPLSYDECHNIKKKMLNKQWTNKLFKAMVPNKMYDIDSLKNNFGLNTDAPWQQAFSRMGQVETKKIEDLLSKGENLKKGARIKLATIHGVKGNERQNVILPMDLTRASLDAY
;
A
#
# COMPACT_ATOMS: atom_id res chain seq x y z
N SER A 1 3.46 -24.32 -15.26
CA SER A 1 3.76 -23.38 -14.19
C SER A 1 4.11 -24.15 -12.93
N TYR A 2 5.25 -23.91 -12.35
CA TYR A 2 5.66 -24.60 -11.11
C TYR A 2 5.19 -23.85 -9.83
N ARG A 3 4.25 -22.91 -9.97
CA ARG A 3 3.87 -22.01 -8.88
C ARG A 3 2.37 -22.01 -8.57
N VAL A 4 1.56 -22.60 -9.44
CA VAL A 4 0.09 -22.56 -9.30
C VAL A 4 -0.38 -23.82 -8.57
N PRO A 5 -1.09 -23.68 -7.42
CA PRO A 5 -1.68 -24.79 -6.70
C PRO A 5 -2.68 -25.58 -7.55
N ILE A 6 -2.81 -26.89 -7.32
CA ILE A 6 -3.56 -27.81 -8.17
C ILE A 6 -5.06 -27.42 -8.33
N ASN A 7 -5.71 -26.96 -7.26
CA ASN A 7 -7.12 -26.58 -7.34
C ASN A 7 -7.32 -25.29 -8.16
N ILE A 8 -6.39 -24.32 -8.03
CA ILE A 8 -6.39 -23.10 -8.83
C ILE A 8 -6.13 -23.43 -10.30
N PHE A 9 -5.19 -24.33 -10.57
CA PHE A 9 -4.91 -24.83 -11.91
C PHE A 9 -6.14 -25.48 -12.54
N ASN A 10 -6.82 -26.38 -11.82
CA ASN A 10 -8.02 -27.06 -12.29
C ASN A 10 -9.16 -26.07 -12.55
N PHE A 11 -9.33 -25.09 -11.69
CA PHE A 11 -10.30 -24.01 -11.87
C PHE A 11 -10.00 -23.18 -13.15
N ALA A 12 -8.76 -22.75 -13.32
CA ALA A 12 -8.33 -22.02 -14.51
C ALA A 12 -8.54 -22.82 -15.79
N ASN A 13 -8.23 -24.13 -15.79
CA ASN A 13 -8.45 -24.99 -16.95
C ASN A 13 -9.94 -25.15 -17.30
N LYS A 14 -10.84 -25.18 -16.33
CA LYS A 14 -12.30 -25.17 -16.59
C LYS A 14 -12.73 -23.90 -17.32
N ILE A 15 -12.15 -22.74 -16.97
CA ILE A 15 -12.44 -21.46 -17.65
C ILE A 15 -11.84 -21.47 -19.07
N ILE A 16 -10.57 -21.86 -19.20
CA ILE A 16 -9.88 -21.94 -20.49
C ILE A 16 -10.60 -22.91 -21.43
N GLY A 17 -11.10 -24.02 -20.90
CA GLY A 17 -11.86 -25.02 -21.66
C GLY A 17 -13.13 -24.48 -22.31
N LYS A 18 -13.70 -23.37 -21.81
CA LYS A 18 -14.86 -22.69 -22.42
C LYS A 18 -14.48 -21.79 -23.61
N ILE A 19 -13.20 -21.47 -23.79
CA ILE A 19 -12.70 -20.66 -24.90
C ILE A 19 -12.66 -21.56 -26.14
N HIS A 20 -13.22 -21.06 -27.26
CA HIS A 20 -13.24 -21.80 -28.53
C HIS A 20 -11.81 -22.24 -28.94
N PRO A 21 -11.58 -23.48 -29.39
CA PRO A 21 -10.24 -24.00 -29.71
C PRO A 21 -9.41 -23.12 -30.65
N THR A 22 -10.04 -22.45 -31.61
CA THR A 22 -9.35 -21.53 -32.54
C THR A 22 -8.83 -20.26 -31.92
N ARG A 23 -9.29 -19.91 -30.70
CA ARG A 23 -8.90 -18.71 -29.95
C ARG A 23 -7.96 -18.99 -28.78
N ARG A 24 -7.57 -20.22 -28.59
CA ARG A 24 -6.65 -20.62 -27.52
C ARG A 24 -5.43 -21.32 -28.08
N ILE A 25 -4.28 -21.10 -27.41
CA ILE A 25 -3.07 -21.86 -27.67
C ILE A 25 -3.02 -22.99 -26.65
N GLU A 26 -2.90 -24.23 -27.12
CA GLU A 26 -2.67 -25.35 -26.24
C GLU A 26 -1.28 -25.23 -25.59
N LYS A 27 -1.28 -25.22 -24.26
CA LYS A 27 -0.06 -25.20 -23.46
C LYS A 27 -0.13 -26.29 -22.44
N ILE A 28 0.95 -27.04 -22.30
CA ILE A 28 1.10 -28.02 -21.24
C ILE A 28 1.57 -27.27 -19.98
N TRP A 29 0.80 -27.38 -18.92
CA TRP A 29 1.06 -26.75 -17.63
C TRP A 29 1.13 -27.85 -16.57
N TYR A 30 1.96 -27.63 -15.56
CA TYR A 30 2.05 -28.51 -14.42
C TYR A 30 1.80 -27.69 -13.16
N PRO A 31 0.81 -28.06 -12.31
CA PRO A 31 0.57 -27.38 -11.03
C PRO A 31 1.61 -27.81 -10.00
N THR A 32 1.67 -27.09 -8.87
CA THR A 32 2.36 -27.56 -7.68
C THR A 32 1.55 -28.65 -7.00
N LYS A 33 2.16 -29.34 -6.03
CA LYS A 33 1.47 -30.35 -5.19
C LYS A 33 0.56 -29.70 -4.14
N GLU A 34 0.68 -28.41 -3.90
CA GLU A 34 -0.17 -27.66 -3.00
C GLU A 34 -1.61 -27.63 -3.52
N ARG A 35 -2.58 -27.70 -2.60
CA ARG A 35 -3.98 -27.75 -3.01
C ARG A 35 -4.51 -26.40 -3.46
N GLY A 36 -4.27 -25.34 -2.68
CA GLY A 36 -4.92 -24.04 -2.86
C GLY A 36 -6.44 -24.11 -2.62
N VAL A 37 -7.07 -22.94 -2.50
CA VAL A 37 -8.51 -22.84 -2.25
C VAL A 37 -9.11 -21.82 -3.21
N VAL A 38 -10.28 -22.13 -3.79
CA VAL A 38 -11.12 -21.19 -4.54
C VAL A 38 -12.42 -21.02 -3.77
N LYS A 39 -12.76 -19.80 -3.42
CA LYS A 39 -14.00 -19.43 -2.73
C LYS A 39 -14.74 -18.37 -3.57
N TYR A 40 -16.06 -18.35 -3.44
CA TYR A 40 -16.93 -17.34 -4.01
C TYR A 40 -17.54 -16.52 -2.88
N HIS A 41 -17.60 -15.22 -3.08
CA HIS A 41 -18.21 -14.26 -2.16
C HIS A 41 -19.04 -13.28 -2.98
N ASP A 42 -20.20 -12.90 -2.47
CA ASP A 42 -21.10 -11.96 -3.16
C ASP A 42 -20.64 -10.51 -2.99
N ALA A 43 -19.90 -10.23 -1.91
CA ALA A 43 -19.38 -8.90 -1.63
C ALA A 43 -18.02 -8.95 -0.94
N ILE A 44 -17.26 -7.87 -1.02
CA ILE A 44 -15.90 -7.76 -0.45
C ILE A 44 -15.89 -7.79 1.07
N ASP A 45 -16.93 -7.33 1.73
CA ASP A 45 -17.09 -7.31 3.19
C ASP A 45 -17.23 -8.71 3.80
N GLN A 46 -17.53 -9.72 2.97
CA GLN A 46 -17.55 -11.12 3.39
C GLN A 46 -16.14 -11.75 3.44
N ILE A 47 -15.12 -11.02 2.99
CA ILE A 47 -13.74 -11.51 2.94
C ILE A 47 -12.97 -10.95 4.13
N ASP A 48 -12.47 -11.84 4.98
CA ASP A 48 -11.58 -11.44 6.07
C ASP A 48 -10.20 -11.06 5.51
N LEU A 49 -9.91 -9.77 5.55
CA LEU A 49 -8.66 -9.17 5.09
C LEU A 49 -7.68 -8.86 6.25
N SER A 50 -7.99 -9.31 7.47
CA SER A 50 -7.19 -8.99 8.67
C SER A 50 -5.79 -9.57 8.62
N GLU A 51 -5.59 -10.70 7.93
CA GLU A 51 -4.33 -11.40 7.84
C GLU A 51 -3.93 -11.73 6.40
N GLY A 52 -2.64 -12.06 6.21
CA GLY A 52 -2.09 -12.48 4.94
C GLY A 52 -1.82 -11.34 3.95
N GLU A 53 -1.18 -11.70 2.84
CA GLU A 53 -0.93 -10.79 1.73
C GLU A 53 -1.98 -10.96 0.64
N TRP A 54 -2.53 -9.86 0.17
CA TRP A 54 -3.64 -9.84 -0.77
C TRP A 54 -3.31 -9.07 -2.05
N LEU A 55 -3.80 -9.57 -3.18
CA LEU A 55 -3.79 -8.88 -4.45
C LEU A 55 -5.21 -8.81 -4.99
N VAL A 56 -5.75 -7.60 -5.07
CA VAL A 56 -7.07 -7.34 -5.66
C VAL A 56 -6.85 -6.94 -7.12
N LEU A 57 -7.37 -7.74 -8.03
CA LEU A 57 -7.17 -7.58 -9.47
C LEU A 57 -8.46 -7.14 -10.15
N GLY A 58 -8.46 -5.94 -10.71
CA GLY A 58 -9.53 -5.50 -11.61
C GLY A 58 -9.12 -5.64 -13.07
N ARG A 59 -10.06 -5.94 -13.94
CA ARG A 59 -9.84 -5.82 -15.38
C ARG A 59 -9.69 -4.36 -15.78
N ASP A 60 -10.57 -3.51 -15.24
CA ASP A 60 -10.65 -2.09 -15.51
C ASP A 60 -10.29 -1.27 -14.26
N ARG A 61 -9.83 -0.03 -14.49
CA ARG A 61 -9.49 0.91 -13.41
C ARG A 61 -10.71 1.26 -12.55
N PHE A 62 -11.88 1.35 -13.18
CA PHE A 62 -13.14 1.68 -12.50
C PHE A 62 -13.48 0.67 -11.39
N LYS A 63 -13.32 -0.63 -11.66
CA LYS A 63 -13.55 -1.66 -10.64
C LYS A 63 -12.57 -1.56 -9.47
N LEU A 64 -11.34 -1.14 -9.74
CA LEU A 64 -10.37 -0.87 -8.66
C LEU A 64 -10.75 0.34 -7.82
N ASP A 65 -11.41 1.34 -8.42
CA ASP A 65 -11.86 2.54 -7.68
C ASP A 65 -12.98 2.19 -6.69
N GLU A 66 -13.87 1.24 -7.00
CA GLU A 66 -14.88 0.71 -6.07
C GLU A 66 -14.22 0.05 -4.83
N PHE A 67 -13.20 -0.80 -5.06
CA PHE A 67 -12.43 -1.40 -3.96
C PHE A 67 -11.66 -0.35 -3.16
N GLU A 68 -11.06 0.62 -3.85
CA GLU A 68 -10.33 1.73 -3.22
C GLU A 68 -11.24 2.51 -2.28
N GLN A 69 -12.47 2.82 -2.72
CA GLN A 69 -13.48 3.49 -1.90
C GLN A 69 -13.86 2.65 -0.69
N HIS A 70 -14.19 1.37 -0.89
CA HIS A 70 -14.51 0.45 0.21
C HIS A 70 -13.38 0.39 1.27
N PHE A 71 -12.12 0.31 0.84
CA PHE A 71 -10.98 0.28 1.76
C PHE A 71 -10.78 1.59 2.51
N GLN A 72 -11.04 2.72 1.85
CA GLN A 72 -11.00 4.03 2.50
C GLN A 72 -12.09 4.18 3.57
N ASP A 73 -13.31 3.78 3.26
CA ASP A 73 -14.46 3.88 4.15
C ASP A 73 -14.31 2.98 5.40
N ASN A 74 -13.65 1.83 5.25
CA ASN A 74 -13.44 0.86 6.32
C ASN A 74 -12.07 1.00 7.02
N ASN A 75 -11.31 2.05 6.71
CA ASN A 75 -9.97 2.28 7.23
C ASN A 75 -9.05 1.05 7.08
N ILE A 76 -9.03 0.48 5.86
CA ILE A 76 -8.16 -0.63 5.48
C ILE A 76 -6.94 -0.05 4.76
N PHE A 77 -5.74 -0.46 5.17
CA PHE A 77 -4.51 0.00 4.52
C PHE A 77 -4.25 -0.79 3.24
N TYR A 78 -4.11 -0.06 2.12
CA TYR A 78 -3.85 -0.65 0.81
C TYR A 78 -2.88 0.23 0.01
N GLU A 79 -2.28 -0.37 -1.00
CA GLU A 79 -1.52 0.32 -2.05
C GLU A 79 -2.10 0.00 -3.41
N ARG A 80 -2.25 1.03 -4.24
CA ARG A 80 -2.56 0.86 -5.65
C ARG A 80 -1.27 0.84 -6.47
N ILE A 81 -0.97 -0.29 -7.10
CA ILE A 81 0.26 -0.42 -7.90
C ILE A 81 0.26 0.64 -9.01
N LYS A 82 1.39 1.34 -9.15
CA LYS A 82 1.60 2.48 -10.06
C LYS A 82 0.81 3.76 -9.70
N LYS A 83 0.21 3.84 -8.51
CA LYS A 83 -0.39 5.07 -7.98
C LYS A 83 0.27 5.38 -6.66
N HIS A 84 0.79 6.60 -6.52
CA HIS A 84 1.37 7.05 -5.26
C HIS A 84 0.31 7.09 -4.17
N ASN A 85 0.61 6.51 -3.00
CA ASN A 85 -0.27 6.56 -1.84
C ASN A 85 0.25 7.63 -0.85
N PRO A 86 -0.48 8.73 -0.64
CA PRO A 86 -0.07 9.78 0.29
C PRO A 86 0.13 9.31 1.73
N LEU A 87 -0.51 8.19 2.15
CA LEU A 87 -0.30 7.60 3.47
C LEU A 87 1.12 7.05 3.62
N THR A 88 1.70 6.49 2.58
CA THR A 88 3.07 5.95 2.62
C THR A 88 4.07 7.03 3.04
N ASP A 89 3.98 8.25 2.49
CA ASP A 89 4.87 9.36 2.88
C ASP A 89 4.69 9.80 4.34
N LYS A 90 3.47 9.68 4.86
CA LYS A 90 3.18 10.05 6.24
C LYS A 90 3.75 9.02 7.19
N PHE A 91 3.57 7.78 6.86
CA PHE A 91 4.14 6.68 7.63
C PHE A 91 5.66 6.70 7.63
N GLU A 92 6.28 6.95 6.49
CA GLU A 92 7.72 7.12 6.39
C GLU A 92 8.18 8.27 7.28
N ALA A 93 7.51 9.42 7.24
CA ALA A 93 7.84 10.56 8.09
C ALA A 93 7.69 10.23 9.59
N ILE A 94 6.67 9.47 9.99
CA ILE A 94 6.48 9.03 11.37
C ILE A 94 7.62 8.10 11.80
N ASP A 95 7.97 7.12 10.95
CA ASP A 95 9.06 6.20 11.26
C ASP A 95 10.40 6.92 11.38
N LEU A 96 10.69 7.84 10.45
CA LEU A 96 11.88 8.67 10.50
C LEU A 96 11.95 9.52 11.79
N TYR A 97 10.83 10.09 12.20
CA TYR A 97 10.78 10.93 13.38
C TYR A 97 10.88 10.13 14.69
N GLU A 98 10.02 9.11 14.87
CA GLU A 98 9.94 8.36 16.13
C GLU A 98 11.03 7.29 16.25
N ASN A 99 11.38 6.60 15.16
CA ASN A 99 12.26 5.44 15.22
C ASN A 99 13.71 5.71 14.78
N LYS A 100 13.96 6.83 14.12
CA LYS A 100 15.33 7.27 13.83
C LYS A 100 15.71 8.50 14.64
N LEU A 101 15.11 9.65 14.36
CA LEU A 101 15.53 10.93 14.91
C LEU A 101 15.47 10.95 16.44
N LYS A 102 14.34 10.59 17.05
CA LYS A 102 14.18 10.56 18.52
C LYS A 102 15.04 9.48 19.20
N LYS A 103 15.54 8.51 18.46
CA LYS A 103 16.50 7.49 18.94
C LYS A 103 17.95 7.88 18.69
N GLY A 104 18.21 9.11 18.26
CA GLY A 104 19.57 9.62 18.06
C GLY A 104 20.23 9.18 16.75
N VAL A 105 19.49 8.57 15.82
CA VAL A 105 20.02 8.21 14.51
C VAL A 105 19.94 9.44 13.59
N PRO A 106 21.07 9.90 13.04
CA PRO A 106 21.08 11.06 12.15
C PRO A 106 20.25 10.83 10.88
N LEU A 107 19.63 11.89 10.38
CA LEU A 107 18.83 11.92 9.16
C LEU A 107 19.55 12.66 8.03
N SER A 108 19.32 12.24 6.81
CA SER A 108 19.73 12.99 5.64
C SER A 108 18.86 14.25 5.45
N TYR A 109 19.31 15.16 4.59
CA TYR A 109 18.52 16.34 4.21
C TYR A 109 17.12 15.98 3.70
N ASP A 110 17.01 14.98 2.83
CA ASP A 110 15.73 14.56 2.24
C ASP A 110 14.80 13.94 3.27
N GLU A 111 15.31 13.14 4.19
CA GLU A 111 14.55 12.61 5.33
C GLU A 111 14.04 13.73 6.25
N CYS A 112 14.89 14.71 6.56
CA CYS A 112 14.49 15.91 7.30
C CYS A 112 13.41 16.70 6.55
N HIS A 113 13.51 16.81 5.23
CA HIS A 113 12.52 17.49 4.40
C HIS A 113 11.16 16.76 4.39
N ASN A 114 11.17 15.42 4.37
CA ASN A 114 9.96 14.62 4.48
C ASN A 114 9.22 14.90 5.81
N ILE A 115 9.93 14.87 6.92
CA ILE A 115 9.38 15.22 8.24
C ILE A 115 8.87 16.67 8.27
N LYS A 116 9.67 17.62 7.81
CA LYS A 116 9.34 19.06 7.81
C LYS A 116 8.05 19.37 7.09
N LYS A 117 7.74 18.67 6.00
CA LYS A 117 6.48 18.81 5.24
C LYS A 117 5.24 18.55 6.10
N LYS A 118 5.35 17.78 7.19
CA LYS A 118 4.23 17.44 8.09
C LYS A 118 4.12 18.40 9.27
N MET A 119 5.07 19.32 9.46
CA MET A 119 5.17 20.26 10.59
C MET A 119 4.85 21.70 10.15
N LEU A 120 4.18 22.45 11.01
CA LEU A 120 4.04 23.89 10.86
C LEU A 120 5.32 24.63 11.28
N ASN A 121 5.37 25.94 11.01
CA ASN A 121 6.55 26.76 11.33
C ASN A 121 6.86 26.84 12.83
N LYS A 122 5.86 26.70 13.69
CA LYS A 122 6.04 26.66 15.15
C LYS A 122 6.79 25.44 15.65
N GLN A 123 6.65 24.27 14.98
CA GLN A 123 7.37 23.04 15.33
C GLN A 123 8.75 22.96 14.68
N TRP A 124 8.89 23.53 13.47
CA TRP A 124 10.17 23.58 12.78
C TRP A 124 10.27 24.86 11.93
N THR A 125 11.14 25.77 12.34
CA THR A 125 11.24 27.12 11.76
C THR A 125 11.74 27.08 10.33
N ASN A 126 10.93 27.59 9.38
CA ASN A 126 11.25 27.56 7.95
C ASN A 126 12.54 28.29 7.59
N LYS A 127 12.83 29.43 8.23
CA LYS A 127 14.04 30.22 7.95
C LYS A 127 15.31 29.42 8.27
N LEU A 128 15.34 28.75 9.42
CA LEU A 128 16.49 27.96 9.85
C LEU A 128 16.60 26.64 9.09
N PHE A 129 15.48 26.01 8.77
CA PHE A 129 15.46 24.82 7.91
C PHE A 129 16.09 25.08 6.53
N LYS A 130 15.82 26.24 5.92
CA LYS A 130 16.41 26.61 4.62
C LYS A 130 17.93 26.79 4.64
N ALA A 131 18.53 26.92 5.82
CA ALA A 131 19.99 26.98 5.97
C ALA A 131 20.66 25.58 5.96
N MET A 132 19.88 24.50 5.96
CA MET A 132 20.40 23.14 5.83
C MET A 132 20.99 22.92 4.43
N VAL A 133 22.06 22.15 4.38
CA VAL A 133 22.80 21.85 3.13
C VAL A 133 22.49 20.42 2.69
N PRO A 134 22.16 20.18 1.40
CA PRO A 134 22.03 18.83 0.86
C PRO A 134 23.29 17.99 1.08
N ASN A 135 23.13 16.66 1.03
CA ASN A 135 24.20 15.68 1.20
C ASN A 135 24.93 15.68 2.57
N LYS A 136 24.29 16.24 3.59
CA LYS A 136 24.74 16.14 4.99
C LYS A 136 23.76 15.32 5.83
N MET A 137 24.29 14.77 6.92
CA MET A 137 23.52 14.10 7.97
C MET A 137 23.33 15.05 9.15
N TYR A 138 22.17 14.97 9.79
CA TYR A 138 21.74 15.86 10.86
C TYR A 138 21.23 15.04 12.04
N ASP A 139 21.85 15.20 13.19
CA ASP A 139 21.36 14.65 14.45
C ASP A 139 20.33 15.58 15.09
N ILE A 140 19.62 15.06 16.10
CA ILE A 140 18.54 15.79 16.78
C ILE A 140 19.02 17.07 17.45
N ASP A 141 20.22 17.08 18.04
CA ASP A 141 20.77 18.23 18.74
C ASP A 141 21.13 19.35 17.76
N SER A 142 21.77 19.00 16.65
CA SER A 142 22.03 19.92 15.55
C SER A 142 20.75 20.53 14.99
N LEU A 143 19.71 19.71 14.79
CA LEU A 143 18.42 20.17 14.29
C LEU A 143 17.73 21.14 15.26
N LYS A 144 17.79 20.88 16.55
CA LYS A 144 17.25 21.77 17.60
C LYS A 144 18.03 23.06 17.72
N ASN A 145 19.36 22.98 17.86
CA ASN A 145 20.18 24.12 18.16
C ASN A 145 20.43 25.05 16.97
N ASN A 146 20.58 24.51 15.76
CA ASN A 146 21.03 25.26 14.60
C ASN A 146 19.96 25.38 13.49
N PHE A 147 19.04 24.42 13.38
CA PHE A 147 18.13 24.33 12.24
C PHE A 147 16.66 24.45 12.61
N GLY A 148 16.35 24.86 13.85
CA GLY A 148 15.05 25.34 14.28
C GLY A 148 13.97 24.29 14.45
N LEU A 149 14.35 23.05 14.78
CA LEU A 149 13.42 22.03 15.27
C LEU A 149 13.04 22.37 16.71
N ASN A 150 11.78 22.78 16.95
CA ASN A 150 11.32 23.31 18.23
C ASN A 150 10.42 22.33 19.00
N THR A 151 10.42 21.06 18.64
CA THR A 151 9.56 20.06 19.28
C THR A 151 10.25 18.71 19.36
N ASP A 152 10.00 17.99 20.43
CA ASP A 152 10.26 16.57 20.66
C ASP A 152 8.99 15.83 21.10
N ALA A 153 7.84 16.50 21.01
CA ALA A 153 6.54 15.88 21.27
C ALA A 153 6.32 14.63 20.41
N PRO A 154 5.44 13.71 20.81
CA PRO A 154 5.03 12.60 19.95
C PRO A 154 4.52 13.09 18.58
N TRP A 155 4.65 12.27 17.54
CA TRP A 155 4.33 12.65 16.18
C TRP A 155 2.91 13.20 16.01
N GLN A 156 1.94 12.72 16.80
CA GLN A 156 0.57 13.18 16.78
C GLN A 156 0.43 14.69 17.04
N GLN A 157 1.33 15.22 17.87
CA GLN A 157 1.38 16.65 18.21
C GLN A 157 2.40 17.40 17.33
N ALA A 158 3.51 16.76 17.00
CA ALA A 158 4.57 17.34 16.19
C ALA A 158 4.12 17.58 14.73
N PHE A 159 3.37 16.64 14.14
CA PHE A 159 2.92 16.71 12.75
C PHE A 159 1.62 17.50 12.59
N SER A 160 1.66 18.72 13.05
CA SER A 160 0.48 19.61 13.17
C SER A 160 -0.16 20.05 11.84
N ARG A 161 0.40 19.67 10.70
CA ARG A 161 -0.26 19.80 9.37
C ARG A 161 -1.22 18.66 9.09
N MET A 162 -1.13 17.58 9.86
CA MET A 162 -2.09 16.48 9.77
C MET A 162 -3.30 16.82 10.63
N GLY A 163 -4.49 16.75 10.04
CA GLY A 163 -5.75 16.98 10.78
C GLY A 163 -6.03 15.87 11.80
N GLN A 164 -6.84 16.16 12.81
CA GLN A 164 -7.19 15.19 13.86
C GLN A 164 -7.78 13.88 13.32
N VAL A 165 -8.65 13.98 12.32
CA VAL A 165 -9.28 12.81 11.68
C VAL A 165 -8.22 11.92 11.02
N GLU A 166 -7.27 12.53 10.34
CA GLU A 166 -6.18 11.81 9.67
C GLU A 166 -5.21 11.19 10.68
N THR A 167 -4.87 11.92 11.74
CA THR A 167 -4.03 11.42 12.83
C THR A 167 -4.66 10.17 13.45
N LYS A 168 -5.95 10.23 13.80
CA LYS A 168 -6.68 9.09 14.36
C LYS A 168 -6.72 7.90 13.39
N LYS A 169 -6.95 8.16 12.11
CA LYS A 169 -6.92 7.12 11.08
C LYS A 169 -5.59 6.38 11.03
N ILE A 170 -4.48 7.11 11.14
CA ILE A 170 -3.13 6.53 11.15
C ILE A 170 -2.88 5.75 12.44
N GLU A 171 -3.29 6.28 13.59
CA GLU A 171 -3.19 5.57 14.87
C GLU A 171 -3.95 4.23 14.84
N ASP A 172 -5.16 4.22 14.29
CA ASP A 172 -5.96 3.01 14.13
C ASP A 172 -5.25 1.98 13.25
N LEU A 173 -4.62 2.40 12.14
CA LEU A 173 -3.83 1.52 11.28
C LEU A 173 -2.61 0.94 11.99
N LEU A 174 -1.89 1.78 12.73
CA LEU A 174 -0.74 1.35 13.53
C LEU A 174 -1.13 0.35 14.62
N SER A 175 -2.25 0.59 15.30
CA SER A 175 -2.76 -0.30 16.35
C SER A 175 -3.19 -1.67 15.81
N LYS A 176 -3.63 -1.73 14.53
CA LYS A 176 -3.91 -2.98 13.82
C LYS A 176 -2.65 -3.75 13.39
N GLY A 177 -1.46 -3.24 13.70
CA GLY A 177 -0.20 -3.89 13.39
C GLY A 177 0.25 -3.77 11.92
N GLU A 178 -0.33 -2.83 11.16
CA GLU A 178 0.12 -2.57 9.79
C GLU A 178 1.60 -2.14 9.79
N ASN A 179 2.41 -2.87 9.03
CA ASN A 179 3.84 -2.61 8.95
C ASN A 179 4.16 -1.67 7.79
N LEU A 180 4.35 -0.42 8.13
CA LEU A 180 4.54 0.67 7.19
C LEU A 180 5.82 0.59 6.35
N LYS A 181 6.85 -0.10 6.88
CA LYS A 181 8.13 -0.30 6.16
C LYS A 181 8.02 -1.35 5.06
N LYS A 182 7.13 -2.34 5.23
CA LYS A 182 6.92 -3.39 4.24
C LYS A 182 5.92 -3.00 3.15
N GLY A 183 5.29 -1.84 3.29
CA GLY A 183 4.17 -1.43 2.45
C GLY A 183 2.87 -2.14 2.85
N ALA A 184 1.79 -1.85 2.12
CA ALA A 184 0.50 -2.44 2.41
C ALA A 184 0.47 -3.93 2.07
N ARG A 185 -0.14 -4.71 2.96
CA ARG A 185 -0.41 -6.14 2.73
C ARG A 185 -1.42 -6.35 1.59
N ILE A 186 -2.30 -5.37 1.37
CA ILE A 186 -3.32 -5.39 0.33
C ILE A 186 -2.87 -4.50 -0.82
N LYS A 187 -2.77 -5.08 -2.01
CA LYS A 187 -2.39 -4.36 -3.23
C LYS A 187 -3.50 -4.43 -4.27
N LEU A 188 -3.83 -3.27 -4.84
CA LEU A 188 -4.79 -3.15 -5.94
C LEU A 188 -4.05 -2.96 -7.25
N ALA A 189 -4.44 -3.70 -8.27
CA ALA A 189 -3.83 -3.57 -9.59
C ALA A 189 -4.77 -4.04 -10.71
N THR A 190 -4.52 -3.56 -11.92
CA THR A 190 -5.12 -4.20 -13.09
C THR A 190 -4.40 -5.51 -13.40
N ILE A 191 -5.14 -6.49 -13.94
CA ILE A 191 -4.59 -7.79 -14.34
C ILE A 191 -3.36 -7.63 -15.23
N HIS A 192 -3.38 -6.69 -16.19
CA HIS A 192 -2.25 -6.41 -17.07
C HIS A 192 -1.06 -5.77 -16.34
N GLY A 193 -1.34 -4.98 -15.29
CA GLY A 193 -0.32 -4.21 -14.57
C GLY A 193 0.57 -5.06 -13.67
N VAL A 194 0.18 -6.29 -13.37
CA VAL A 194 0.85 -7.20 -12.41
C VAL A 194 1.19 -8.55 -13.01
N LYS A 195 1.22 -8.66 -14.31
CA LYS A 195 1.59 -9.93 -14.97
C LYS A 195 2.92 -10.45 -14.41
N GLY A 196 2.89 -11.66 -13.84
CA GLY A 196 4.05 -12.31 -13.22
C GLY A 196 4.22 -12.05 -11.71
N ASN A 197 3.39 -11.21 -11.09
CA ASN A 197 3.39 -11.05 -9.64
C ASN A 197 2.61 -12.18 -8.97
N GLU A 198 3.01 -12.49 -7.76
CA GLU A 198 2.41 -13.54 -6.93
C GLU A 198 2.05 -12.99 -5.56
N ARG A 199 0.96 -13.49 -4.98
CA ARG A 199 0.52 -13.22 -3.62
C ARG A 199 -0.17 -14.44 -3.04
N GLN A 200 -0.17 -14.52 -1.73
CA GLN A 200 -0.81 -15.61 -1.00
C GLN A 200 -2.31 -15.70 -1.31
N ASN A 201 -2.98 -14.56 -1.36
CA ASN A 201 -4.41 -14.46 -1.64
C ASN A 201 -4.66 -13.52 -2.84
N VAL A 202 -5.61 -13.89 -3.68
CA VAL A 202 -6.00 -13.09 -4.85
C VAL A 202 -7.51 -12.95 -4.88
N ILE A 203 -7.99 -11.71 -5.03
CA ILE A 203 -9.40 -11.39 -5.25
C ILE A 203 -9.58 -11.00 -6.71
N LEU A 204 -10.50 -11.68 -7.38
CA LEU A 204 -10.92 -11.41 -8.76
C LEU A 204 -12.39 -11.02 -8.77
N PRO A 205 -12.76 -9.76 -8.98
CA PRO A 205 -14.14 -9.38 -9.27
C PRO A 205 -14.60 -10.08 -10.54
N MET A 206 -15.77 -10.71 -10.45
CA MET A 206 -16.35 -11.44 -11.59
C MET A 206 -17.23 -10.53 -12.46
N ASP A 207 -17.52 -9.32 -12.00
CA ASP A 207 -18.31 -8.35 -12.76
C ASP A 207 -17.53 -7.82 -13.96
N LEU A 208 -18.20 -7.83 -15.11
CA LEU A 208 -17.69 -7.21 -16.32
C LEU A 208 -18.33 -5.82 -16.49
N THR A 209 -17.54 -4.83 -16.84
CA THR A 209 -18.09 -3.55 -17.29
C THR A 209 -18.74 -3.71 -18.65
N ARG A 210 -19.71 -2.83 -18.99
CA ARG A 210 -20.38 -2.84 -20.29
C ARG A 210 -19.38 -2.81 -21.44
N ALA A 211 -18.35 -1.97 -21.35
CA ALA A 211 -17.27 -1.92 -22.33
C ALA A 211 -16.48 -3.23 -22.45
N SER A 212 -16.39 -4.00 -21.36
CA SER A 212 -15.75 -5.32 -21.38
C SER A 212 -16.66 -6.39 -22.00
N LEU A 213 -17.97 -6.25 -21.88
CA LEU A 213 -18.95 -7.14 -22.50
C LEU A 213 -19.02 -6.91 -24.02
N ASP A 214 -19.00 -5.64 -24.45
CA ASP A 214 -19.06 -5.25 -25.87
C ASP A 214 -17.80 -5.64 -26.66
N ALA A 215 -16.70 -5.97 -25.98
CA ALA A 215 -15.45 -6.43 -26.58
C ALA A 215 -15.38 -7.96 -26.83
N TYR A 216 -16.43 -8.70 -26.51
CA TYR A 216 -16.59 -10.15 -26.76
C TYR A 216 -17.65 -10.44 -27.78
#